data_f299bea15420d47195b2afb1c250fa92
#
_entry.id   f299bea15420d47195b2afb1c250fa92
#
_cell.length_a   1.000
_cell.length_b   1.000
_cell.length_c   1.000
_cell.angle_alpha   90.00
_cell.angle_beta   90.00
_cell.angle_gamma   90.00
#
_symmetry.space_group_name_H-M   'P 1'
#
loop_
_entity.id
_entity.type
_entity.pdbx_description
1 polymer ?
#
loop_
_entity_poly.entity_id
_entity_poly.type
_entity_poly.pdbx_seq_one_letter_code
_entity_poly.pdbx_strand_id
1 'polypeptide(L)'
;MRAVEEKITEAELEVMEVLWNAGEPVTLGQIREALAERNGETVKTLLRRLCAKGAAAREKVRVGCYRPLVSREELSCYRTRKLIDKLYAGSARQMVAALVEHDQLSGADIAELRALLDSLDGKGES
;
A
#
# COMPACT_ATOMS: atom_id res chain seq x y z
N MET A 1 -4.56 -12.93 -13.19
CA MET A 1 -3.90 -12.61 -11.91
C MET A 1 -4.28 -11.21 -11.47
N ARG A 2 -4.57 -11.04 -10.20
CA ARG A 2 -4.93 -9.73 -9.69
C ARG A 2 -3.67 -8.87 -9.56
N ALA A 3 -3.79 -7.58 -9.91
CA ALA A 3 -2.66 -6.64 -9.83
C ALA A 3 -2.03 -6.60 -8.44
N VAL A 4 -2.83 -6.72 -7.40
CA VAL A 4 -2.35 -6.68 -6.01
C VAL A 4 -1.43 -7.87 -5.69
N GLU A 5 -1.53 -8.96 -6.45
CA GLU A 5 -0.68 -10.14 -6.27
C GLU A 5 0.67 -10.02 -6.97
N GLU A 6 0.82 -9.06 -7.88
CA GLU A 6 2.09 -8.80 -8.51
C GLU A 6 3.03 -8.13 -7.51
N LYS A 7 4.32 -8.47 -7.61
CA LYS A 7 5.30 -7.89 -6.72
C LYS A 7 5.52 -6.41 -7.05
N ILE A 8 5.18 -5.55 -6.10
CA ILE A 8 5.43 -4.12 -6.19
C ILE A 8 6.69 -3.83 -5.38
N THR A 9 7.71 -3.31 -6.03
CA THR A 9 8.98 -3.00 -5.36
C THR A 9 8.85 -1.73 -4.51
N GLU A 10 9.83 -1.49 -3.64
CA GLU A 10 9.86 -0.28 -2.81
C GLU A 10 9.86 0.98 -3.69
N ALA A 11 10.65 0.97 -4.76
CA ALA A 11 10.72 2.11 -5.67
C ALA A 11 9.39 2.33 -6.39
N GLU A 12 8.75 1.23 -6.83
CA GLU A 12 7.45 1.31 -7.48
C GLU A 12 6.38 1.81 -6.50
N LEU A 13 6.50 1.43 -5.24
CA LEU A 13 5.56 1.89 -4.21
C LEU A 13 5.61 3.41 -4.04
N GLU A 14 6.79 4.02 -4.19
CA GLU A 14 6.91 5.49 -4.13
C GLU A 14 6.07 6.16 -5.22
N VAL A 15 6.06 5.57 -6.42
CA VAL A 15 5.24 6.09 -7.51
C VAL A 15 3.76 5.92 -7.17
N MET A 16 3.37 4.75 -6.66
CA MET A 16 1.98 4.51 -6.26
C MET A 16 1.53 5.51 -5.19
N GLU A 17 2.40 5.85 -4.24
CA GLU A 17 2.08 6.85 -3.21
C GLU A 17 1.72 8.20 -3.83
N VAL A 18 2.42 8.60 -4.88
CA VAL A 18 2.11 9.85 -5.58
C VAL A 18 0.72 9.77 -6.21
N LEU A 19 0.41 8.64 -6.84
CA LEU A 19 -0.89 8.46 -7.49
C LEU A 19 -2.03 8.45 -6.46
N TRP A 20 -1.84 7.76 -5.34
CA TRP A 20 -2.86 7.69 -4.30
C TRP A 20 -3.09 9.05 -3.62
N ASN A 21 -2.00 9.77 -3.34
CA ASN A 21 -2.09 11.05 -2.64
C ASN A 21 -2.72 12.13 -3.50
N ALA A 22 -2.61 12.02 -4.81
CA ALA A 22 -3.16 13.03 -5.72
C ALA A 22 -4.69 13.03 -5.75
N GLY A 23 -5.32 11.86 -5.60
CA GLY A 23 -6.77 11.76 -5.63
C GLY A 23 -7.40 11.95 -7.00
N GLU A 24 -6.59 12.22 -8.02
CA GLU A 24 -7.02 12.38 -9.40
C GLU A 24 -5.86 12.02 -10.32
N PRO A 25 -6.13 11.76 -11.62
CA PRO A 25 -5.04 11.42 -12.54
C PRO A 25 -3.96 12.48 -12.58
N VAL A 26 -2.71 12.05 -12.61
CA VAL A 26 -1.55 12.95 -12.59
C VAL A 26 -0.69 12.74 -13.83
N THR A 27 -0.04 13.83 -14.27
CA THR A 27 0.86 13.79 -15.41
C THR A 27 2.22 13.23 -15.02
N LEU A 28 2.97 12.76 -16.01
CA LEU A 28 4.34 12.30 -15.77
C LEU A 28 5.19 13.41 -15.17
N GLY A 29 4.99 14.64 -15.62
CA GLY A 29 5.71 15.79 -15.07
C GLY A 29 5.45 15.99 -13.60
N GLN A 30 4.18 15.87 -13.20
CA GLN A 30 3.81 15.99 -11.79
C GLN A 30 4.42 14.88 -10.94
N ILE A 31 4.48 13.66 -11.48
CA ILE A 31 5.09 12.54 -10.77
C ILE A 31 6.60 12.76 -10.61
N ARG A 32 7.26 13.22 -11.67
CA ARG A 32 8.69 13.53 -11.64
C ARG A 32 9.01 14.62 -10.61
N GLU A 33 8.15 15.62 -10.56
CA GLU A 33 8.30 16.71 -9.61
C GLU A 33 8.16 16.23 -8.15
N ALA A 34 7.19 15.37 -7.90
CA ALA A 34 6.97 14.81 -6.58
C ALA A 34 8.11 13.88 -6.16
N LEU A 35 8.78 13.25 -7.12
CA LEU A 35 9.90 12.34 -6.89
C LEU A 35 11.21 12.94 -7.43
N ALA A 36 11.43 14.21 -7.15
CA ALA A 36 12.56 14.97 -7.71
C ALA A 36 13.93 14.39 -7.37
N GLU A 37 14.03 13.60 -6.31
CA GLU A 37 15.29 12.97 -5.91
C GLU A 37 15.68 11.82 -6.83
N ARG A 38 14.74 11.30 -7.61
CA ARG A 38 15.02 10.22 -8.56
C ARG A 38 15.20 10.79 -9.95
N ASN A 39 16.03 10.09 -10.74
CA ASN A 39 16.20 10.42 -12.15
C ASN A 39 14.86 10.27 -12.88
N GLY A 40 14.54 11.25 -13.75
CA GLY A 40 13.28 11.24 -14.49
C GLY A 40 13.06 10.00 -15.35
N GLU A 41 14.14 9.44 -15.92
CA GLU A 41 14.03 8.19 -16.70
C GLU A 41 13.72 7.02 -15.81
N THR A 42 14.24 7.00 -14.58
CA THR A 42 13.93 5.98 -13.60
C THR A 42 12.44 6.01 -13.25
N VAL A 43 11.90 7.20 -13.02
CA VAL A 43 10.48 7.39 -12.71
C VAL A 43 9.61 6.85 -13.85
N LYS A 44 9.99 7.18 -15.08
CA LYS A 44 9.26 6.71 -16.26
C LYS A 44 9.27 5.18 -16.36
N THR A 45 10.42 4.57 -16.08
CA THR A 45 10.56 3.11 -16.09
C THR A 45 9.70 2.45 -15.02
N LEU A 46 9.71 3.02 -13.81
CA LEU A 46 8.89 2.49 -12.71
C LEU A 46 7.40 2.56 -13.05
N LEU A 47 6.98 3.67 -13.63
CA LEU A 47 5.59 3.87 -14.02
C LEU A 47 5.18 2.86 -15.11
N ARG A 48 6.05 2.63 -16.09
CA ARG A 48 5.80 1.65 -17.14
C ARG A 48 5.64 0.24 -16.56
N ARG A 49 6.49 -0.10 -15.59
CA ARG A 49 6.41 -1.41 -14.92
C ARG A 49 5.11 -1.56 -14.14
N LEU A 50 4.68 -0.50 -13.46
CA LEU A 50 3.42 -0.51 -12.73
C LEU A 50 2.23 -0.72 -13.67
N CYS A 51 2.27 -0.07 -14.83
CA CYS A 51 1.22 -0.26 -15.83
C CYS A 51 1.22 -1.70 -16.37
N ALA A 52 2.40 -2.26 -16.61
CA ALA A 52 2.53 -3.63 -17.07
C ALA A 52 2.00 -4.64 -16.04
N LYS A 53 2.17 -4.33 -14.76
CA LYS A 53 1.66 -5.17 -13.66
C LYS A 53 0.17 -4.99 -13.41
N GLY A 54 -0.46 -4.02 -14.05
CA GLY A 54 -1.88 -3.73 -13.85
C GLY A 54 -2.17 -2.93 -12.58
N ALA A 55 -1.14 -2.35 -11.97
CA ALA A 55 -1.30 -1.56 -10.74
C ALA A 55 -1.66 -0.10 -11.04
N ALA A 56 -1.31 0.39 -12.23
CA ALA A 56 -1.61 1.74 -12.67
C ALA A 56 -2.00 1.71 -14.15
N ALA A 57 -2.61 2.77 -14.62
CA ALA A 57 -3.01 2.87 -16.02
C ALA A 57 -2.89 4.30 -16.51
N ARG A 58 -2.63 4.44 -17.80
CA ARG A 58 -2.67 5.73 -18.47
C ARG A 58 -4.15 6.10 -18.66
N GLU A 59 -4.47 7.34 -18.40
CA GLU A 59 -5.83 7.84 -18.57
C GLU A 59 -6.13 8.05 -20.05
N LYS A 60 -7.27 7.54 -20.51
CA LYS A 60 -7.64 7.68 -21.92
C LYS A 60 -8.21 9.05 -22.24
N VAL A 61 -8.92 9.63 -21.30
CA VAL A 61 -9.57 10.94 -21.50
C VAL A 61 -8.56 12.07 -21.36
N ARG A 62 -7.71 11.99 -20.35
CA ARG A 62 -6.62 12.95 -20.17
C ARG A 62 -5.31 12.34 -20.62
N VAL A 63 -4.94 12.61 -21.86
CA VAL A 63 -3.71 12.06 -22.43
C VAL A 63 -2.50 12.49 -21.57
N GLY A 64 -1.63 11.53 -21.28
CA GLY A 64 -0.43 11.78 -20.50
C GLY A 64 -0.63 11.76 -18.99
N CYS A 65 -1.82 11.42 -18.53
CA CYS A 65 -2.10 11.28 -17.10
C CYS A 65 -2.18 9.81 -16.71
N TYR A 66 -1.91 9.55 -15.45
CA TYR A 66 -1.90 8.19 -14.90
C TYR A 66 -2.75 8.13 -13.63
N ARG A 67 -3.37 7.00 -13.40
CA ARG A 67 -4.19 6.75 -12.21
C ARG A 67 -3.88 5.37 -11.63
N PRO A 68 -4.10 5.18 -10.32
CA PRO A 68 -3.91 3.86 -9.73
C PRO A 68 -5.10 2.96 -10.08
N LEU A 69 -4.82 1.67 -10.26
CA LEU A 69 -5.85 0.66 -10.50
C LEU A 69 -6.12 -0.18 -9.24
N VAL A 70 -5.19 -0.15 -8.29
CA VAL A 70 -5.35 -0.83 -7.00
C VAL A 70 -5.34 0.23 -5.90
N SER A 71 -6.13 0.00 -4.85
CA SER A 71 -6.18 0.94 -3.74
C SER A 71 -5.01 0.68 -2.78
N ARG A 72 -4.70 1.70 -1.96
CA ARG A 72 -3.70 1.55 -0.92
C ARG A 72 -4.10 0.44 0.06
N GLU A 73 -5.39 0.38 0.40
CA GLU A 73 -5.91 -0.63 1.32
C GLU A 73 -5.75 -2.03 0.77
N GLU A 74 -6.09 -2.23 -0.50
CA GLU A 74 -5.96 -3.54 -1.14
C GLU A 74 -4.52 -4.03 -1.11
N LEU A 75 -3.60 -3.16 -1.49
CA LEU A 75 -2.17 -3.53 -1.54
C LEU A 75 -1.63 -3.76 -0.14
N SER A 76 -1.99 -2.89 0.82
CA SER A 76 -1.53 -3.01 2.20
C SER A 76 -2.02 -4.31 2.84
N CYS A 77 -3.30 -4.64 2.65
CA CYS A 77 -3.86 -5.88 3.19
C CYS A 77 -3.17 -7.11 2.60
N TYR A 78 -2.94 -7.10 1.29
CA TYR A 78 -2.28 -8.22 0.64
C TYR A 78 -0.84 -8.40 1.16
N ARG A 79 -0.09 -7.31 1.24
CA ARG A 79 1.30 -7.37 1.69
C ARG A 79 1.41 -7.74 3.17
N THR A 80 0.48 -7.25 3.98
CA THR A 80 0.43 -7.59 5.40
C THR A 80 0.15 -9.09 5.57
N ARG A 81 -0.81 -9.63 4.79
CA ARG A 81 -1.10 -11.07 4.84
C ARG A 81 0.12 -11.90 4.46
N LYS A 82 0.83 -11.49 3.42
CA LYS A 82 2.05 -12.18 2.98
C LYS A 82 3.12 -12.16 4.07
N LEU A 83 3.26 -11.02 4.72
CA LEU A 83 4.23 -10.86 5.81
C LEU A 83 3.91 -11.79 6.97
N ILE A 84 2.64 -11.83 7.36
CA ILE A 84 2.19 -12.68 8.45
C ILE A 84 2.44 -14.16 8.12
N ASP A 85 2.12 -14.56 6.89
CA ASP A 85 2.32 -15.94 6.46
C ASP A 85 3.80 -16.32 6.48
N LYS A 86 4.65 -15.40 6.05
CA LYS A 86 6.09 -15.66 5.92
C LYS A 86 6.81 -15.66 7.26
N LEU A 87 6.53 -14.69 8.12
CA LEU A 87 7.29 -14.47 9.35
C LEU A 87 6.60 -14.97 10.61
N TYR A 88 5.30 -15.14 10.59
CA TYR A 88 4.52 -15.51 11.77
C TYR A 88 3.66 -16.74 11.57
N ALA A 89 4.03 -17.57 10.61
CA ALA A 89 3.34 -18.84 10.32
C ALA A 89 1.82 -18.67 10.17
N GLY A 90 1.41 -17.55 9.60
CA GLY A 90 0.00 -17.25 9.35
C GLY A 90 -0.76 -16.68 10.54
N SER A 91 -0.08 -16.45 11.66
CA SER A 91 -0.74 -15.96 12.88
C SER A 91 -0.61 -14.46 13.07
N ALA A 92 -1.69 -13.73 12.81
CA ALA A 92 -1.74 -12.29 13.06
C ALA A 92 -1.54 -12.00 14.55
N ARG A 93 -2.04 -12.88 15.41
CA ARG A 93 -1.88 -12.73 16.86
C ARG A 93 -0.41 -12.73 17.25
N GLN A 94 0.39 -13.61 16.63
CA GLN A 94 1.83 -13.65 16.92
C GLN A 94 2.53 -12.37 16.48
N MET A 95 2.10 -11.80 15.36
CA MET A 95 2.66 -10.53 14.89
C MET A 95 2.37 -9.40 15.89
N VAL A 96 1.13 -9.32 16.35
CA VAL A 96 0.73 -8.30 17.32
C VAL A 96 1.48 -8.50 18.65
N ALA A 97 1.62 -9.75 19.09
CA ALA A 97 2.36 -10.06 20.31
C ALA A 97 3.81 -9.60 20.21
N ALA A 98 4.44 -9.81 19.04
CA ALA A 98 5.82 -9.37 18.82
C ALA A 98 5.93 -7.85 18.92
N LEU A 99 4.96 -7.13 18.37
CA LEU A 99 4.95 -5.66 18.45
C LEU A 99 4.85 -5.18 19.89
N VAL A 100 4.03 -5.85 20.69
CA VAL A 100 3.87 -5.52 22.12
C VAL A 100 5.16 -5.83 22.88
N GLU A 101 5.75 -7.01 22.64
CA GLU A 101 6.96 -7.44 23.35
C GLU A 101 8.17 -6.57 23.07
N HIS A 102 8.22 -5.98 21.88
CA HIS A 102 9.35 -5.14 21.47
C HIS A 102 9.07 -3.64 21.56
N ASP A 103 8.07 -3.27 22.38
CA ASP A 103 7.74 -1.87 22.67
C ASP A 103 7.46 -1.03 21.43
N GLN A 104 6.85 -1.63 20.42
CA GLN A 104 6.47 -0.92 19.20
C GLN A 104 5.12 -0.19 19.34
N LEU A 105 4.38 -0.48 20.40
CA LEU A 105 3.07 0.12 20.65
C LEU A 105 3.12 1.00 21.89
N SER A 106 2.59 2.21 21.75
CA SER A 106 2.46 3.13 22.89
C SER A 106 1.25 2.73 23.75
N GLY A 107 1.13 3.32 24.94
CA GLY A 107 -0.04 3.11 25.78
C GLY A 107 -1.33 3.55 25.09
N ALA A 108 -1.25 4.65 24.31
CA ALA A 108 -2.40 5.13 23.54
C ALA A 108 -2.79 4.15 22.46
N ASP A 109 -1.80 3.58 21.76
CA ASP A 109 -2.05 2.56 20.72
C ASP A 109 -2.76 1.35 21.32
N ILE A 110 -2.29 0.90 22.47
CA ILE A 110 -2.87 -0.26 23.15
C ILE A 110 -4.32 0.00 23.53
N ALA A 111 -4.61 1.19 24.05
CA ALA A 111 -5.97 1.55 24.43
C ALA A 111 -6.90 1.57 23.22
N GLU A 112 -6.44 2.14 22.10
CA GLU A 112 -7.24 2.19 20.89
C GLU A 112 -7.47 0.80 20.31
N LEU A 113 -6.44 -0.06 20.35
CA LEU A 113 -6.56 -1.42 19.85
C LEU A 113 -7.54 -2.23 20.69
N ARG A 114 -7.52 -2.05 22.00
CA ARG A 114 -8.49 -2.70 22.88
C ARG A 114 -9.92 -2.31 22.54
N ALA A 115 -10.12 -1.01 22.29
CA ALA A 115 -11.45 -0.51 21.92
C ALA A 115 -11.92 -1.13 20.59
N LEU A 116 -11.01 -1.24 19.63
CA LEU A 116 -11.35 -1.87 18.34
C LEU A 116 -11.71 -3.34 18.49
N LEU A 117 -10.94 -4.08 19.29
CA LEU A 117 -11.18 -5.49 19.53
C LEU A 117 -12.51 -5.70 20.27
N ASP A 118 -12.80 -4.87 21.25
CA ASP A 118 -14.06 -4.94 21.99
C ASP A 118 -15.25 -4.67 21.05
N SER A 119 -15.09 -3.73 20.13
CA SER A 119 -16.11 -3.43 19.14
C SER A 119 -16.41 -4.64 18.27
N LEU A 120 -15.39 -5.41 17.90
CA LEU A 120 -15.55 -6.64 17.10
C LEU A 120 -16.24 -7.74 17.90
N ASP A 121 -15.89 -7.87 19.17
CA ASP A 121 -16.52 -8.86 20.04
C ASP A 121 -18.03 -8.65 20.11
N GLY A 122 -18.46 -7.38 20.23
CA GLY A 122 -19.87 -7.06 20.26
C GLY A 122 -20.58 -7.42 18.98
N LYS A 123 -19.88 -7.40 17.84
CA LYS A 123 -20.45 -7.76 16.54
C LYS A 123 -20.32 -9.24 16.26
N GLY A 124 -19.30 -9.89 16.81
CA GLY A 124 -18.99 -11.28 16.51
C GLY A 124 -19.88 -12.30 17.16
N GLU A 125 -20.72 -11.87 18.09
CA GLU A 125 -21.61 -12.76 18.80
C GLU A 125 -22.88 -13.12 18.06
N SER A 126 -23.05 -12.52 16.92
CA SER A 126 -24.24 -12.79 16.12
C SER A 126 -24.20 -14.19 15.49
#